data_1a19844915968ef6a8fdb22baeed8b31
#
_entry.id   1a19844915968ef6a8fdb22baeed8b31
#
_cell.length_a   1.000
_cell.length_b   1.000
_cell.length_c   1.000
_cell.angle_alpha   90.00
_cell.angle_beta   90.00
_cell.angle_gamma   90.00
#
_symmetry.space_group_name_H-M   'P 1'
#
loop_
_entity.id
_entity.type
_entity.pdbx_description
1 polymer ?
#
loop_
_entity_poly.entity_id
_entity_poly.type
_entity_poly.pdbx_seq_one_letter_code
_entity_poly.pdbx_strand_id
1 'polypeptide(L)'
;MAYILAGGVGAELPQGSPLEGQEWLAVASIDRAPASRHARILAAVPLSEEDALAAGSALLVTRTDASIDKGVLRATRTRSLGAIPLSSSPARALSDEEATALVAQHLASRGLGELGWGKEASSLRERMRALHEVFGEPWPDVSDEALAGSAHRWLAPWGRRLASGTPLSQVSMLDVLRSLLPWPEAARLDELAPEKLPIPSGGTRPIDWSGAHPVLTLRVQQAFGWTDTPRLLDGRVPLVLHLTDPAGRPAAVTSDLTSFWAGPYRDVRAQLRGRYPKHPWPEDPLHAEPTNRAKRRS
;
A
#
# COMPACT_ATOMS: atom_id res chain seq x y z
N MET A 1 0.40 -18.76 44.76
CA MET A 1 0.51 -17.42 44.16
C MET A 1 1.89 -17.32 43.51
N ALA A 2 1.96 -16.90 42.22
CA ALA A 2 3.21 -16.83 41.48
C ALA A 2 3.73 -15.37 41.47
N TYR A 3 5.02 -15.23 41.62
CA TYR A 3 5.77 -13.97 41.57
C TYR A 3 6.77 -13.99 40.43
N ILE A 4 7.15 -12.82 39.97
CA ILE A 4 8.31 -12.64 39.08
C ILE A 4 9.44 -11.97 39.87
N LEU A 5 10.63 -12.54 39.83
CA LEU A 5 11.81 -11.93 40.45
C LEU A 5 12.42 -10.86 39.53
N ALA A 6 13.12 -9.90 40.08
CA ALA A 6 13.81 -8.87 39.30
C ALA A 6 14.77 -9.43 38.24
N GLY A 7 15.31 -10.62 38.46
CA GLY A 7 16.14 -11.36 37.50
C GLY A 7 15.34 -12.15 36.42
N GLY A 8 14.01 -12.05 36.37
CA GLY A 8 13.17 -12.70 35.37
C GLY A 8 12.74 -14.12 35.70
N VAL A 9 13.11 -14.66 36.85
CA VAL A 9 12.73 -16.01 37.25
C VAL A 9 11.34 -15.98 37.89
N GLY A 10 10.43 -16.83 37.41
CA GLY A 10 9.15 -17.06 38.05
C GLY A 10 9.35 -17.86 39.35
N ALA A 11 8.70 -17.43 40.44
CA ALA A 11 8.81 -18.09 41.75
C ALA A 11 7.45 -18.19 42.45
N GLU A 12 7.26 -19.22 43.27
CA GLU A 12 6.02 -19.50 43.98
C GLU A 12 6.25 -19.67 45.49
N LEU A 13 5.34 -19.12 46.29
CA LEU A 13 5.27 -19.40 47.72
C LEU A 13 4.76 -20.83 47.98
N PRO A 14 5.24 -21.52 49.04
CA PRO A 14 4.61 -22.72 49.52
C PRO A 14 3.12 -22.50 49.84
N GLN A 15 2.29 -23.52 49.61
CA GLN A 15 0.87 -23.47 49.93
C GLN A 15 0.66 -23.20 51.43
N GLY A 16 -0.24 -22.25 51.75
CA GLY A 16 -0.50 -21.85 53.12
C GLY A 16 0.58 -20.94 53.75
N SER A 17 1.43 -20.34 52.95
CA SER A 17 2.41 -19.36 53.44
C SER A 17 1.72 -18.14 54.01
N PRO A 18 2.19 -17.61 55.18
CA PRO A 18 1.66 -16.36 55.73
C PRO A 18 1.95 -15.13 54.88
N LEU A 19 2.77 -15.29 53.85
CA LEU A 19 3.13 -14.23 52.89
C LEU A 19 2.20 -14.22 51.66
N GLU A 20 1.20 -15.11 51.61
CA GLU A 20 0.21 -15.08 50.53
C GLU A 20 -0.58 -13.77 50.55
N GLY A 21 -0.75 -13.16 49.38
CA GLY A 21 -1.42 -11.86 49.23
C GLY A 21 -0.52 -10.64 49.36
N GLN A 22 0.74 -10.79 49.75
CA GLN A 22 1.70 -9.68 49.69
C GLN A 22 2.04 -9.36 48.25
N GLU A 23 2.00 -8.08 47.88
CA GLU A 23 2.31 -7.64 46.52
C GLU A 23 3.82 -7.66 46.27
N TRP A 24 4.61 -7.26 47.25
CA TRP A 24 6.07 -7.18 47.18
C TRP A 24 6.74 -8.07 48.23
N LEU A 25 7.77 -8.79 47.77
CA LEU A 25 8.59 -9.64 48.65
C LEU A 25 10.07 -9.42 48.38
N ALA A 26 10.86 -9.23 49.44
CA ALA A 26 12.30 -9.40 49.38
C ALA A 26 12.61 -10.90 49.56
N VAL A 27 13.02 -11.55 48.48
CA VAL A 27 13.33 -12.98 48.44
C VAL A 27 14.80 -13.21 48.70
N ALA A 28 15.11 -13.89 49.81
CA ALA A 28 16.50 -14.18 50.19
C ALA A 28 16.99 -15.53 49.63
N SER A 29 16.08 -16.51 49.46
CA SER A 29 16.45 -17.84 48.98
C SER A 29 15.33 -18.49 48.15
N ILE A 30 15.73 -19.13 47.07
CA ILE A 30 14.87 -19.93 46.22
C ILE A 30 15.49 -21.31 45.96
N ASP A 31 14.65 -22.30 45.74
CA ASP A 31 15.02 -23.63 45.26
C ASP A 31 14.39 -23.85 43.87
N ARG A 32 15.17 -24.30 42.93
CA ARG A 32 14.72 -24.58 41.57
C ARG A 32 15.02 -26.02 41.18
N ALA A 33 14.01 -26.87 41.22
CA ALA A 33 14.13 -28.21 40.67
C ALA A 33 14.37 -28.17 39.13
N PRO A 34 15.24 -29.02 38.56
CA PRO A 34 15.62 -29.02 37.16
C PRO A 34 14.43 -29.07 36.17
N ALA A 35 13.31 -29.66 36.56
CA ALA A 35 12.13 -29.81 35.72
C ALA A 35 10.99 -28.81 36.07
N SER A 36 11.18 -27.91 37.04
CA SER A 36 10.13 -26.96 37.45
C SER A 36 10.11 -25.70 36.63
N ARG A 37 8.89 -25.28 36.27
CA ARG A 37 8.63 -24.03 35.56
C ARG A 37 8.87 -22.80 36.44
N HIS A 38 8.61 -22.93 37.76
CA HIS A 38 8.82 -21.86 38.74
C HIS A 38 9.74 -22.38 39.87
N ALA A 39 10.54 -21.46 40.39
CA ALA A 39 11.33 -21.72 41.58
C ALA A 39 10.42 -21.67 42.83
N ARG A 40 10.75 -22.43 43.87
CA ARG A 40 10.07 -22.37 45.17
C ARG A 40 10.77 -21.33 46.04
N ILE A 41 10.01 -20.39 46.61
CA ILE A 41 10.53 -19.43 47.58
C ILE A 41 10.70 -20.15 48.92
N LEU A 42 11.94 -20.16 49.42
CA LEU A 42 12.27 -20.77 50.71
C LEU A 42 12.33 -19.75 51.84
N ALA A 43 12.80 -18.53 51.56
CA ALA A 43 12.89 -17.47 52.55
C ALA A 43 12.57 -16.14 51.89
N ALA A 44 11.63 -15.40 52.45
CA ALA A 44 11.25 -14.04 52.00
C ALA A 44 10.64 -13.25 53.18
N VAL A 45 10.66 -11.93 53.03
CA VAL A 45 9.96 -11.00 53.94
C VAL A 45 9.08 -10.05 53.08
N PRO A 46 7.94 -9.58 53.64
CA PRO A 46 7.14 -8.60 52.99
C PRO A 46 7.90 -7.28 52.86
N LEU A 47 7.69 -6.56 51.77
CA LEU A 47 8.36 -5.32 51.43
C LEU A 47 7.31 -4.31 50.94
N SER A 48 7.53 -3.03 51.26
CA SER A 48 6.72 -1.97 50.63
C SER A 48 7.20 -1.73 49.21
N GLU A 49 6.33 -1.20 48.34
CA GLU A 49 6.75 -0.77 46.99
C GLU A 49 7.90 0.24 47.03
N GLU A 50 7.82 1.21 47.98
CA GLU A 50 8.84 2.23 48.16
C GLU A 50 10.21 1.62 48.49
N ASP A 51 10.25 0.70 49.46
CA ASP A 51 11.49 0.01 49.82
C ASP A 51 12.01 -0.89 48.70
N ALA A 52 11.11 -1.55 47.95
CA ALA A 52 11.49 -2.35 46.80
C ALA A 52 12.14 -1.52 45.69
N LEU A 53 11.57 -0.34 45.39
CA LEU A 53 12.12 0.61 44.43
C LEU A 53 13.42 1.26 44.90
N ALA A 54 13.54 1.55 46.19
CA ALA A 54 14.78 2.08 46.76
C ALA A 54 15.91 1.05 46.72
N ALA A 55 15.64 -0.17 47.19
CA ALA A 55 16.62 -1.26 47.19
C ALA A 55 17.03 -1.69 45.78
N GLY A 56 16.08 -1.69 44.86
CA GLY A 56 16.28 -2.07 43.46
C GLY A 56 16.58 -0.92 42.50
N SER A 57 16.94 0.25 43.00
CA SER A 57 17.12 1.49 42.20
C SER A 57 18.06 1.33 41.02
N ALA A 58 19.11 0.50 41.14
CA ALA A 58 20.04 0.15 40.05
C ALA A 58 19.41 -0.69 38.94
N LEU A 59 18.28 -1.34 39.21
CA LEU A 59 17.53 -2.19 38.27
C LEU A 59 16.33 -1.44 37.65
N LEU A 60 16.08 -0.22 38.07
CA LEU A 60 15.01 0.62 37.54
C LEU A 60 15.35 1.01 36.10
N VAL A 61 14.52 0.56 35.17
CA VAL A 61 14.66 0.89 33.74
C VAL A 61 13.35 1.56 33.28
N THR A 62 13.51 2.70 32.63
CA THR A 62 12.42 3.32 31.86
C THR A 62 12.77 3.17 30.39
N ARG A 63 11.90 2.48 29.64
CA ARG A 63 12.06 2.27 28.21
C ARG A 63 10.87 2.88 27.48
N THR A 64 11.14 3.48 26.34
CA THR A 64 10.08 3.88 25.41
C THR A 64 10.14 2.92 24.22
N ASP A 65 9.08 2.15 24.05
CA ASP A 65 8.91 1.23 22.94
C ASP A 65 7.89 1.84 22.00
N ALA A 66 8.19 1.83 20.70
CA ALA A 66 7.27 2.28 19.67
C ALA A 66 6.94 1.11 18.74
N SER A 67 5.68 0.99 18.38
CA SER A 67 5.18 -0.05 17.49
C SER A 67 4.05 0.48 16.62
N ILE A 68 3.84 -0.15 15.47
CA ILE A 68 2.70 0.15 14.61
C ILE A 68 1.67 -0.97 14.80
N ASP A 69 0.51 -0.60 15.30
CA ASP A 69 -0.64 -1.50 15.46
C ASP A 69 -1.80 -1.01 14.62
N LYS A 70 -2.30 -1.87 13.72
CA LYS A 70 -3.40 -1.57 12.79
C LYS A 70 -3.18 -0.25 12.02
N GLY A 71 -1.94 -0.06 11.55
CA GLY A 71 -1.56 1.14 10.80
C GLY A 71 -1.46 2.42 11.62
N VAL A 72 -1.43 2.34 12.96
CA VAL A 72 -1.26 3.49 13.86
C VAL A 72 0.02 3.35 14.64
N LEU A 73 0.88 4.36 14.55
CA LEU A 73 2.10 4.43 15.35
C LEU A 73 1.72 4.74 16.81
N ARG A 74 2.17 3.88 17.72
CA ARG A 74 1.96 4.02 19.16
C ARG A 74 3.28 3.97 19.88
N ALA A 75 3.51 4.90 20.77
CA ALA A 75 4.64 4.89 21.69
C ALA A 75 4.15 4.59 23.10
N THR A 76 4.79 3.64 23.77
CA THR A 76 4.47 3.22 25.12
C THR A 76 5.70 3.36 25.99
N ARG A 77 5.56 4.05 27.11
CA ARG A 77 6.59 4.12 28.14
C ARG A 77 6.35 3.01 29.14
N THR A 78 7.29 2.09 29.23
CA THR A 78 7.31 1.05 30.26
C THR A 78 8.35 1.38 31.31
N ARG A 79 7.98 1.26 32.58
CA ARG A 79 8.87 1.35 33.72
C ARG A 79 8.92 -0.04 34.36
N SER A 80 10.10 -0.56 34.58
CA SER A 80 10.29 -1.87 35.19
C SER A 80 11.40 -1.84 36.22
N LEU A 81 11.33 -2.77 37.18
CA LEU A 81 12.39 -3.07 38.14
C LEU A 81 13.03 -4.40 37.72
N GLY A 82 14.10 -4.34 36.94
CA GLY A 82 14.60 -5.49 36.22
C GLY A 82 13.52 -6.07 35.30
N ALA A 83 13.15 -7.33 35.53
CA ALA A 83 12.09 -8.01 34.78
C ALA A 83 10.67 -7.77 35.34
N ILE A 84 10.51 -7.07 36.46
CA ILE A 84 9.20 -6.79 37.08
C ILE A 84 8.58 -5.56 36.42
N PRO A 85 7.45 -5.68 35.71
CA PRO A 85 6.76 -4.52 35.13
C PRO A 85 6.10 -3.71 36.25
N LEU A 86 6.37 -2.40 36.31
CA LEU A 86 5.80 -1.48 37.28
C LEU A 86 4.64 -0.68 36.71
N SER A 87 4.84 -0.13 35.53
CA SER A 87 3.81 0.66 34.85
C SER A 87 4.01 0.63 33.34
N SER A 88 2.89 0.74 32.62
CA SER A 88 2.86 0.96 31.19
C SER A 88 1.89 2.11 30.92
N SER A 89 2.37 3.14 30.27
CA SER A 89 1.56 4.32 29.94
C SER A 89 1.88 4.79 28.52
N PRO A 90 0.96 5.48 27.84
CA PRO A 90 1.29 6.12 26.58
C PRO A 90 2.54 7.01 26.78
N ALA A 91 3.52 6.85 25.92
CA ALA A 91 4.70 7.69 25.95
C ALA A 91 4.33 9.12 25.50
N ARG A 92 5.16 10.09 25.88
CA ARG A 92 5.13 11.40 25.25
C ARG A 92 5.36 11.23 23.74
N ALA A 93 4.73 12.10 22.94
CA ALA A 93 4.86 12.06 21.49
C ALA A 93 6.32 11.89 21.04
N LEU A 94 6.52 10.98 20.09
CA LEU A 94 7.79 10.85 19.38
C LEU A 94 8.12 12.16 18.66
N SER A 95 9.38 12.41 18.38
CA SER A 95 9.74 13.47 17.45
C SER A 95 9.25 13.14 16.03
N ASP A 96 9.10 14.15 15.19
CA ASP A 96 8.69 13.99 13.79
C ASP A 96 9.67 13.05 13.04
N GLU A 97 10.95 13.13 13.34
CA GLU A 97 12.01 12.32 12.76
C GLU A 97 11.94 10.85 13.21
N GLU A 98 11.77 10.63 14.52
CA GLU A 98 11.62 9.27 15.08
C GLU A 98 10.38 8.57 14.50
N ALA A 99 9.25 9.29 14.43
CA ALA A 99 8.02 8.76 13.86
C ALA A 99 8.20 8.39 12.38
N THR A 100 8.83 9.28 11.61
CA THR A 100 9.12 9.04 10.19
C THR A 100 10.04 7.84 9.98
N ALA A 101 11.11 7.72 10.77
CA ALA A 101 12.05 6.61 10.68
C ALA A 101 11.40 5.27 11.01
N LEU A 102 10.59 5.21 12.07
CA LEU A 102 9.88 3.99 12.46
C LEU A 102 8.86 3.55 11.41
N VAL A 103 8.11 4.51 10.85
CA VAL A 103 7.16 4.22 9.77
C VAL A 103 7.90 3.78 8.52
N ALA A 104 9.00 4.42 8.14
CA ALA A 104 9.80 4.01 6.98
C ALA A 104 10.33 2.58 7.14
N GLN A 105 10.82 2.21 8.32
CA GLN A 105 11.25 0.84 8.62
C GLN A 105 10.09 -0.17 8.54
N HIS A 106 8.91 0.21 9.04
CA HIS A 106 7.71 -0.63 8.94
C HIS A 106 7.32 -0.87 7.48
N LEU A 107 7.28 0.19 6.66
CA LEU A 107 6.95 0.10 5.24
C LEU A 107 7.97 -0.75 4.46
N ALA A 108 9.26 -0.65 4.78
CA ALA A 108 10.29 -1.49 4.19
C ALA A 108 10.09 -2.99 4.49
N SER A 109 9.51 -3.33 5.64
CA SER A 109 9.29 -4.71 6.06
C SER A 109 7.92 -5.27 5.70
N ARG A 110 6.88 -4.44 5.62
CA ARG A 110 5.47 -4.82 5.43
C ARG A 110 4.89 -4.39 4.09
N GLY A 111 5.61 -3.55 3.34
CA GLY A 111 5.13 -2.97 2.09
C GLY A 111 4.23 -1.75 2.30
N LEU A 112 3.71 -1.24 1.19
CA LEU A 112 2.99 0.04 1.13
C LEU A 112 1.46 -0.09 1.24
N GLY A 113 0.93 -1.31 1.46
CA GLY A 113 -0.50 -1.58 1.39
C GLY A 113 -1.36 -0.90 2.47
N GLU A 114 -0.76 -0.46 3.59
CA GLU A 114 -1.47 0.25 4.67
C GLU A 114 -1.66 1.75 4.40
N LEU A 115 -1.00 2.29 3.35
CA LEU A 115 -1.09 3.70 2.98
C LEU A 115 -2.38 4.04 2.23
N GLY A 116 -2.70 5.32 2.13
CA GLY A 116 -3.92 5.82 1.48
C GLY A 116 -3.88 5.76 -0.05
N TRP A 117 -3.99 4.55 -0.61
CA TRP A 117 -4.11 4.32 -2.04
C TRP A 117 -5.54 4.54 -2.51
N GLY A 118 -5.80 5.68 -3.15
CA GLY A 118 -7.04 5.93 -3.90
C GLY A 118 -6.88 5.59 -5.38
N LYS A 119 -7.99 5.53 -6.10
CA LYS A 119 -8.00 5.25 -7.55
C LYS A 119 -7.10 6.21 -8.35
N GLU A 120 -7.11 7.50 -8.00
CA GLU A 120 -6.29 8.51 -8.66
C GLU A 120 -4.79 8.29 -8.39
N ALA A 121 -4.43 7.91 -7.15
CA ALA A 121 -3.05 7.60 -6.80
C ALA A 121 -2.54 6.38 -7.58
N SER A 122 -3.33 5.31 -7.68
CA SER A 122 -2.98 4.13 -8.45
C SER A 122 -2.80 4.45 -9.93
N SER A 123 -3.75 5.19 -10.52
CA SER A 123 -3.66 5.61 -11.92
C SER A 123 -2.42 6.47 -12.20
N LEU A 124 -2.13 7.44 -11.32
CA LEU A 124 -0.91 8.26 -11.46
C LEU A 124 0.35 7.41 -11.37
N ARG A 125 0.41 6.48 -10.40
CA ARG A 125 1.55 5.58 -10.23
C ARG A 125 1.82 4.75 -11.48
N GLU A 126 0.79 4.15 -12.07
CA GLU A 126 0.90 3.34 -13.29
C GLU A 126 1.45 4.15 -14.46
N ARG A 127 0.99 5.38 -14.63
CA ARG A 127 1.48 6.32 -15.66
C ARG A 127 2.94 6.71 -15.41
N MET A 128 3.31 7.03 -14.16
CA MET A 128 4.70 7.35 -13.80
C MET A 128 5.62 6.15 -14.01
N ARG A 129 5.15 4.92 -13.69
CA ARG A 129 5.89 3.69 -13.97
C ARG A 129 6.18 3.54 -15.46
N ALA A 130 5.16 3.70 -16.31
CA ALA A 130 5.33 3.59 -17.75
C ALA A 130 6.31 4.65 -18.30
N LEU A 131 6.28 5.86 -17.76
CA LEU A 131 7.23 6.93 -18.13
C LEU A 131 8.66 6.58 -17.70
N HIS A 132 8.83 6.06 -16.47
CA HIS A 132 10.13 5.61 -15.99
C HIS A 132 10.70 4.47 -16.84
N GLU A 133 9.88 3.46 -17.16
CA GLU A 133 10.29 2.31 -17.96
C GLU A 133 10.75 2.69 -19.37
N VAL A 134 10.12 3.72 -19.97
CA VAL A 134 10.41 4.13 -21.35
C VAL A 134 11.50 5.18 -21.46
N PHE A 135 11.54 6.11 -20.52
CA PHE A 135 12.43 7.28 -20.60
C PHE A 135 13.58 7.25 -19.57
N GLY A 136 13.41 6.49 -18.46
CA GLY A 136 14.32 6.57 -17.33
C GLY A 136 14.26 7.93 -16.64
N GLU A 137 15.39 8.39 -16.11
CA GLU A 137 15.48 9.75 -15.55
C GLU A 137 15.12 10.83 -16.57
N PRO A 138 14.45 11.91 -16.14
CA PRO A 138 14.18 12.30 -14.75
C PRO A 138 12.91 11.71 -14.14
N TRP A 139 12.14 10.84 -14.84
CA TRP A 139 10.95 10.21 -14.30
C TRP A 139 11.32 9.23 -13.18
N PRO A 140 10.78 9.41 -11.96
CA PRO A 140 11.19 8.59 -10.83
C PRO A 140 10.70 7.15 -10.93
N ASP A 141 11.50 6.21 -10.40
CA ASP A 141 11.03 4.86 -10.12
C ASP A 141 10.02 4.90 -8.97
N VAL A 142 8.80 4.44 -9.24
CA VAL A 142 7.69 4.37 -8.29
C VAL A 142 7.30 2.92 -7.96
N SER A 143 8.22 1.98 -8.12
CA SER A 143 8.08 0.61 -7.64
C SER A 143 7.89 0.57 -6.13
N ASP A 144 7.38 -0.55 -5.59
CA ASP A 144 7.24 -0.70 -4.14
C ASP A 144 8.61 -0.60 -3.44
N GLU A 145 9.65 -1.14 -4.05
CA GLU A 145 11.01 -1.10 -3.53
C GLU A 145 11.56 0.33 -3.49
N ALA A 146 11.44 1.09 -4.57
CA ALA A 146 11.94 2.45 -4.65
C ALA A 146 11.19 3.40 -3.70
N LEU A 147 9.86 3.27 -3.63
CA LEU A 147 9.04 4.06 -2.72
C LEU A 147 9.34 3.71 -1.25
N ALA A 148 9.44 2.42 -0.90
CA ALA A 148 9.78 2.01 0.46
C ALA A 148 11.21 2.44 0.83
N GLY A 149 12.18 2.29 -0.07
CA GLY A 149 13.57 2.68 0.14
C GLY A 149 13.75 4.20 0.35
N SER A 150 12.88 5.01 -0.26
CA SER A 150 12.90 6.47 -0.11
C SER A 150 11.88 7.03 0.89
N ALA A 151 11.19 6.15 1.64
CA ALA A 151 10.08 6.52 2.51
C ALA A 151 10.42 7.62 3.53
N HIS A 152 11.63 7.62 4.08
CA HIS A 152 12.11 8.65 4.99
C HIS A 152 12.05 10.08 4.41
N ARG A 153 12.15 10.24 3.08
CA ARG A 153 12.13 11.54 2.41
C ARG A 153 10.69 12.04 2.22
N TRP A 154 9.84 11.22 1.61
CA TRP A 154 8.48 11.66 1.28
C TRP A 154 7.52 11.59 2.47
N LEU A 155 7.87 10.85 3.56
CA LEU A 155 7.12 10.89 4.83
C LEU A 155 7.45 12.11 5.69
N ALA A 156 8.54 12.83 5.46
CA ALA A 156 8.95 13.95 6.30
C ALA A 156 7.83 14.99 6.56
N PRO A 157 7.00 15.38 5.56
CA PRO A 157 5.88 16.30 5.80
C PRO A 157 4.78 15.72 6.70
N TRP A 158 4.77 14.40 6.90
CA TRP A 158 3.78 13.68 7.71
C TRP A 158 4.24 13.38 9.13
N GLY A 159 5.52 13.62 9.46
CA GLY A 159 6.14 13.22 10.72
C GLY A 159 5.32 13.61 11.94
N ARG A 160 4.93 14.89 12.07
CA ARG A 160 4.09 15.38 13.17
C ARG A 160 2.76 14.66 13.31
N ARG A 161 2.09 14.41 12.18
CA ARG A 161 0.79 13.74 12.16
C ARG A 161 0.94 12.27 12.55
N LEU A 162 1.98 11.60 12.08
CA LEU A 162 2.32 10.22 12.44
C LEU A 162 2.68 10.10 13.91
N ALA A 163 3.51 11.03 14.44
CA ALA A 163 3.86 11.09 15.86
C ALA A 163 2.63 11.28 16.77
N SER A 164 1.59 11.96 16.28
CA SER A 164 0.31 12.14 17.00
C SER A 164 -0.68 10.98 16.82
N GLY A 165 -0.27 9.89 16.16
CA GLY A 165 -1.11 8.69 15.99
C GLY A 165 -2.06 8.74 14.79
N THR A 166 -1.78 9.59 13.78
CA THR A 166 -2.55 9.56 12.53
C THR A 166 -2.35 8.20 11.83
N PRO A 167 -3.42 7.50 11.42
CA PRO A 167 -3.32 6.23 10.71
C PRO A 167 -2.56 6.36 9.38
N LEU A 168 -1.78 5.33 9.03
CA LEU A 168 -1.04 5.27 7.76
C LEU A 168 -1.97 5.39 6.54
N SER A 169 -3.20 4.91 6.63
CA SER A 169 -4.22 5.05 5.58
C SER A 169 -4.60 6.51 5.26
N GLN A 170 -4.28 7.45 6.14
CA GLN A 170 -4.47 8.89 5.90
C GLN A 170 -3.27 9.56 5.22
N VAL A 171 -2.15 8.86 5.05
CA VAL A 171 -1.04 9.32 4.22
C VAL A 171 -1.47 9.21 2.76
N SER A 172 -1.79 10.35 2.15
CA SER A 172 -2.25 10.40 0.76
C SER A 172 -1.12 10.05 -0.21
N MET A 173 -1.20 8.87 -0.81
CA MET A 173 -0.24 8.48 -1.85
C MET A 173 -0.35 9.32 -3.11
N LEU A 174 -1.50 9.93 -3.38
CA LEU A 174 -1.64 10.90 -4.48
C LEU A 174 -0.74 12.13 -4.26
N ASP A 175 -0.74 12.68 -3.04
CA ASP A 175 0.09 13.85 -2.72
C ASP A 175 1.58 13.49 -2.71
N VAL A 176 1.91 12.29 -2.21
CA VAL A 176 3.27 11.76 -2.27
C VAL A 176 3.75 11.66 -3.71
N LEU A 177 3.01 10.98 -4.58
CA LEU A 177 3.39 10.81 -5.99
C LEU A 177 3.50 12.15 -6.73
N ARG A 178 2.58 13.08 -6.48
CA ARG A 178 2.66 14.45 -7.03
C ARG A 178 3.92 15.20 -6.61
N SER A 179 4.36 15.00 -5.37
CA SER A 179 5.60 15.62 -4.86
C SER A 179 6.87 15.03 -5.49
N LEU A 180 6.78 13.81 -6.02
CA LEU A 180 7.90 13.13 -6.69
C LEU A 180 8.00 13.46 -8.19
N LEU A 181 7.00 14.13 -8.76
CA LEU A 181 7.02 14.49 -10.19
C LEU A 181 8.19 15.41 -10.53
N PRO A 182 8.94 15.13 -11.62
CA PRO A 182 10.08 15.91 -12.02
C PRO A 182 9.61 17.19 -12.74
N TRP A 183 9.85 18.34 -12.16
CA TRP A 183 9.57 19.62 -12.82
C TRP A 183 10.83 20.16 -13.50
N PRO A 184 10.72 20.68 -14.77
CA PRO A 184 9.49 21.01 -15.52
C PRO A 184 8.89 19.86 -16.36
N GLU A 185 9.53 18.71 -16.48
CA GLU A 185 9.13 17.60 -17.37
C GLU A 185 7.70 17.10 -17.07
N ALA A 186 7.29 17.17 -15.80
CA ALA A 186 5.95 16.81 -15.35
C ALA A 186 4.82 17.59 -16.06
N ALA A 187 5.09 18.74 -16.62
CA ALA A 187 4.12 19.47 -17.44
C ALA A 187 3.63 18.67 -18.66
N ARG A 188 4.45 17.73 -19.14
CA ARG A 188 4.11 16.85 -20.27
C ARG A 188 3.47 15.52 -19.86
N LEU A 189 3.18 15.29 -18.56
CA LEU A 189 2.63 14.03 -18.08
C LEU A 189 1.36 13.61 -18.85
N ASP A 190 0.41 14.52 -19.01
CA ASP A 190 -0.87 14.22 -19.68
C ASP A 190 -0.73 14.14 -21.22
N GLU A 191 0.29 14.72 -21.79
CA GLU A 191 0.65 14.55 -23.21
C GLU A 191 1.29 13.18 -23.46
N LEU A 192 2.26 12.79 -22.64
CA LEU A 192 3.03 11.57 -22.80
C LEU A 192 2.24 10.32 -22.40
N ALA A 193 1.57 10.38 -21.26
CA ALA A 193 0.81 9.28 -20.68
C ALA A 193 -0.60 9.77 -20.26
N PRO A 194 -1.51 10.04 -21.18
CA PRO A 194 -2.84 10.56 -20.88
C PRO A 194 -3.69 9.57 -20.09
N GLU A 195 -4.56 10.07 -19.21
CA GLU A 195 -5.55 9.22 -18.51
C GLU A 195 -6.64 8.71 -19.45
N LYS A 196 -6.98 9.50 -20.46
CA LYS A 196 -8.06 9.22 -21.40
C LYS A 196 -7.66 9.62 -22.81
N LEU A 197 -8.16 8.90 -23.79
CA LEU A 197 -7.95 9.20 -25.20
C LEU A 197 -9.28 9.53 -25.88
N PRO A 198 -9.34 10.57 -26.75
CA PRO A 198 -10.48 10.79 -27.64
C PRO A 198 -10.62 9.63 -28.62
N ILE A 199 -11.86 9.21 -28.92
CA ILE A 199 -12.15 8.13 -29.85
C ILE A 199 -12.98 8.62 -31.03
N PRO A 200 -12.91 7.95 -32.21
CA PRO A 200 -13.62 8.41 -33.41
C PRO A 200 -15.12 8.61 -33.25
N SER A 201 -15.79 7.80 -32.46
CA SER A 201 -17.24 7.92 -32.21
C SER A 201 -17.63 9.09 -31.32
N GLY A 202 -16.67 9.95 -30.93
CA GLY A 202 -16.85 11.07 -30.01
C GLY A 202 -16.72 10.69 -28.55
N GLY A 203 -16.33 11.69 -27.76
CA GLY A 203 -15.99 11.53 -26.34
C GLY A 203 -14.60 10.91 -26.10
N THR A 204 -14.35 10.52 -24.87
CA THR A 204 -13.06 9.95 -24.44
C THR A 204 -13.25 8.59 -23.79
N ARG A 205 -12.19 7.77 -23.80
CA ARG A 205 -12.13 6.50 -23.08
C ARG A 205 -10.90 6.48 -22.16
N PRO A 206 -11.01 5.92 -20.96
CA PRO A 206 -9.87 5.76 -20.07
C PRO A 206 -8.88 4.77 -20.67
N ILE A 207 -7.61 5.03 -20.47
CA ILE A 207 -6.51 4.13 -20.78
C ILE A 207 -6.15 3.37 -19.51
N ASP A 208 -6.05 2.06 -19.62
CA ASP A 208 -5.54 1.20 -18.56
C ASP A 208 -4.02 1.09 -18.70
N TRP A 209 -3.30 1.61 -17.69
CA TRP A 209 -1.84 1.61 -17.62
C TRP A 209 -1.29 0.51 -16.70
N SER A 210 -2.15 -0.36 -16.13
CA SER A 210 -1.76 -1.36 -15.13
C SER A 210 -0.88 -2.49 -15.70
N GLY A 211 -0.98 -2.76 -16.99
CA GLY A 211 -0.22 -3.79 -17.68
C GLY A 211 1.14 -3.33 -18.22
N ALA A 212 1.82 -4.23 -18.96
CA ALA A 212 3.06 -3.93 -19.67
C ALA A 212 2.87 -2.96 -20.84
N HIS A 213 1.67 -2.87 -21.38
CA HIS A 213 1.31 -1.94 -22.45
C HIS A 213 0.03 -1.19 -22.08
N PRO A 214 -0.12 0.08 -22.51
CA PRO A 214 -1.35 0.83 -22.33
C PRO A 214 -2.49 0.19 -23.14
N VAL A 215 -3.65 0.00 -22.51
CA VAL A 215 -4.82 -0.65 -23.10
C VAL A 215 -5.99 0.31 -23.18
N LEU A 216 -6.63 0.35 -24.34
CA LEU A 216 -7.89 1.05 -24.53
C LEU A 216 -9.00 0.07 -24.89
N THR A 217 -10.04 0.01 -24.06
CA THR A 217 -11.21 -0.86 -24.33
C THR A 217 -12.33 -0.06 -24.96
N LEU A 218 -12.79 -0.50 -26.15
CA LEU A 218 -13.89 0.13 -26.87
C LEU A 218 -14.62 -0.90 -27.75
N ARG A 219 -15.85 -0.57 -28.14
CA ARG A 219 -16.60 -1.42 -29.09
C ARG A 219 -16.00 -1.29 -30.49
N VAL A 220 -16.05 -2.36 -31.29
CA VAL A 220 -15.59 -2.35 -32.68
C VAL A 220 -16.18 -1.17 -33.46
N GLN A 221 -17.48 -0.88 -33.27
CA GLN A 221 -18.16 0.23 -33.94
C GLN A 221 -17.66 1.63 -33.58
N GLN A 222 -17.01 1.76 -32.43
CA GLN A 222 -16.47 3.01 -31.97
C GLN A 222 -15.12 3.34 -32.60
N ALA A 223 -14.45 2.31 -33.14
CA ALA A 223 -13.15 2.42 -33.81
C ALA A 223 -13.26 2.56 -35.35
N PHE A 224 -14.45 2.53 -35.95
CA PHE A 224 -14.60 2.73 -37.39
C PHE A 224 -13.99 4.06 -37.81
N GLY A 225 -13.40 4.12 -38.99
CA GLY A 225 -12.69 5.28 -39.49
C GLY A 225 -11.31 5.52 -38.90
N TRP A 226 -10.90 4.72 -37.91
CA TRP A 226 -9.57 4.82 -37.32
C TRP A 226 -8.56 4.04 -38.16
N THR A 227 -7.71 4.73 -38.88
CA THR A 227 -6.75 4.11 -39.81
C THR A 227 -5.56 3.54 -39.07
N ASP A 228 -4.99 4.33 -38.16
CA ASP A 228 -3.75 3.99 -37.47
C ASP A 228 -3.99 3.78 -35.98
N THR A 229 -3.24 2.87 -35.41
CA THR A 229 -3.23 2.70 -33.94
C THR A 229 -2.48 3.85 -33.30
N PRO A 230 -3.09 4.58 -32.34
CA PRO A 230 -2.37 5.64 -31.61
C PRO A 230 -1.14 5.10 -30.92
N ARG A 231 -0.12 5.91 -30.91
CA ARG A 231 1.12 5.63 -30.15
C ARG A 231 1.27 6.68 -29.05
N LEU A 232 1.67 6.23 -27.88
CA LEU A 232 1.86 7.03 -26.67
C LEU A 232 3.34 7.14 -26.33
N LEU A 233 3.68 7.91 -25.31
CA LEU A 233 5.06 8.08 -24.84
C LEU A 233 6.00 8.55 -25.97
N ASP A 234 5.64 9.68 -26.57
CA ASP A 234 6.33 10.26 -27.76
C ASP A 234 6.42 9.25 -28.94
N GLY A 235 5.35 8.50 -29.17
CA GLY A 235 5.30 7.55 -30.28
C GLY A 235 6.09 6.25 -30.05
N ARG A 236 6.65 6.04 -28.86
CA ARG A 236 7.49 4.86 -28.59
C ARG A 236 6.67 3.60 -28.33
N VAL A 237 5.48 3.73 -27.72
CA VAL A 237 4.67 2.58 -27.31
C VAL A 237 3.33 2.58 -28.07
N PRO A 238 3.00 1.52 -28.81
CA PRO A 238 1.68 1.40 -29.43
C PRO A 238 0.62 1.14 -28.35
N LEU A 239 -0.57 1.74 -28.55
CA LEU A 239 -1.74 1.45 -27.75
C LEU A 239 -2.29 0.07 -28.12
N VAL A 240 -2.60 -0.78 -27.14
CA VAL A 240 -3.30 -2.04 -27.36
C VAL A 240 -4.80 -1.78 -27.29
N LEU A 241 -5.53 -2.17 -28.32
CA LEU A 241 -6.97 -2.00 -28.38
C LEU A 241 -7.67 -3.32 -28.03
N HIS A 242 -8.42 -3.32 -26.95
CA HIS A 242 -9.36 -4.37 -26.61
C HIS A 242 -10.70 -4.04 -27.25
N LEU A 243 -10.94 -4.60 -28.42
CA LEU A 243 -12.17 -4.42 -29.17
C LEU A 243 -13.25 -5.35 -28.64
N THR A 244 -14.42 -4.78 -28.33
CA THR A 244 -15.54 -5.53 -27.75
C THR A 244 -16.74 -5.56 -28.71
N ASP A 245 -17.59 -6.56 -28.52
CA ASP A 245 -18.92 -6.61 -29.11
C ASP A 245 -19.86 -5.54 -28.48
N PRO A 246 -21.06 -5.32 -29.03
CA PRO A 246 -22.01 -4.37 -28.47
C PRO A 246 -22.43 -4.63 -27.02
N ALA A 247 -22.29 -5.86 -26.52
CA ALA A 247 -22.57 -6.22 -25.13
C ALA A 247 -21.35 -6.09 -24.20
N GLY A 248 -20.19 -5.62 -24.73
CA GLY A 248 -18.98 -5.42 -23.95
C GLY A 248 -18.12 -6.70 -23.79
N ARG A 249 -18.40 -7.77 -24.51
CA ARG A 249 -17.59 -8.99 -24.48
C ARG A 249 -16.41 -8.86 -25.42
N PRO A 250 -15.25 -9.44 -25.09
CA PRO A 250 -14.08 -9.41 -25.97
C PRO A 250 -14.41 -9.95 -27.37
N ALA A 251 -14.01 -9.24 -28.41
CA ALA A 251 -14.17 -9.61 -29.81
C ALA A 251 -12.82 -9.73 -30.51
N ALA A 252 -11.86 -8.83 -30.22
CA ALA A 252 -10.50 -8.88 -30.74
C ALA A 252 -9.56 -8.06 -29.86
N VAL A 253 -8.26 -8.37 -29.97
CA VAL A 253 -7.18 -7.57 -29.37
C VAL A 253 -6.20 -7.26 -30.48
N THR A 254 -5.82 -6.00 -30.62
CA THR A 254 -4.85 -5.58 -31.64
C THR A 254 -4.04 -4.37 -31.18
N SER A 255 -2.79 -4.31 -31.59
CA SER A 255 -1.93 -3.12 -31.53
C SER A 255 -1.67 -2.55 -32.94
N ASP A 256 -2.31 -3.12 -33.97
CA ASP A 256 -2.22 -2.72 -35.36
C ASP A 256 -3.63 -2.75 -35.99
N LEU A 257 -4.26 -1.58 -36.01
CA LEU A 257 -5.60 -1.42 -36.60
C LEU A 257 -5.60 -1.64 -38.11
N THR A 258 -4.55 -1.22 -38.82
CA THR A 258 -4.45 -1.37 -40.26
C THR A 258 -4.53 -2.86 -40.64
N SER A 259 -3.70 -3.69 -40.03
CA SER A 259 -3.72 -5.13 -40.21
C SER A 259 -5.04 -5.77 -39.74
N PHE A 260 -5.60 -5.31 -38.64
CA PHE A 260 -6.89 -5.80 -38.14
C PHE A 260 -8.03 -5.57 -39.15
N TRP A 261 -8.12 -4.37 -39.71
CA TRP A 261 -9.15 -4.06 -40.71
C TRP A 261 -8.97 -4.82 -42.00
N ALA A 262 -7.73 -5.05 -42.43
CA ALA A 262 -7.43 -5.77 -43.68
C ALA A 262 -7.77 -7.28 -43.62
N GLY A 263 -7.75 -7.90 -42.45
CA GLY A 263 -7.92 -9.35 -42.30
C GLY A 263 -8.91 -9.73 -41.21
N PRO A 264 -8.51 -9.76 -39.90
CA PRO A 264 -9.29 -10.31 -38.78
C PRO A 264 -10.70 -9.73 -38.62
N TYR A 265 -10.91 -8.48 -39.00
CA TYR A 265 -12.22 -7.85 -38.93
C TYR A 265 -13.30 -8.63 -39.73
N ARG A 266 -12.95 -9.23 -40.84
CA ARG A 266 -13.89 -10.02 -41.67
C ARG A 266 -14.51 -11.15 -40.83
N ASP A 267 -13.72 -11.85 -40.04
CA ASP A 267 -14.17 -12.95 -39.20
C ASP A 267 -15.02 -12.45 -38.03
N VAL A 268 -14.57 -11.40 -37.38
CA VAL A 268 -15.33 -10.70 -36.32
C VAL A 268 -16.68 -10.24 -36.83
N ARG A 269 -16.73 -9.63 -38.02
CA ARG A 269 -17.97 -9.23 -38.70
C ARG A 269 -18.88 -10.43 -38.98
N ALA A 270 -18.34 -11.49 -39.55
CA ALA A 270 -19.11 -12.70 -39.88
C ALA A 270 -19.76 -13.33 -38.65
N GLN A 271 -19.02 -13.40 -37.53
CA GLN A 271 -19.48 -13.96 -36.27
C GLN A 271 -20.53 -13.09 -35.59
N LEU A 272 -20.34 -11.75 -35.59
CA LEU A 272 -21.12 -10.84 -34.73
C LEU A 272 -22.33 -10.23 -35.45
N ARG A 273 -22.35 -10.10 -36.78
CA ARG A 273 -23.47 -9.51 -37.52
C ARG A 273 -24.78 -10.23 -37.33
N GLY A 274 -24.74 -11.56 -37.24
CA GLY A 274 -25.94 -12.36 -36.97
C GLY A 274 -26.47 -12.20 -35.55
N ARG A 275 -25.57 -12.07 -34.60
CA ARG A 275 -25.89 -11.91 -33.18
C ARG A 275 -26.36 -10.50 -32.84
N TYR A 276 -25.83 -9.48 -33.55
CA TYR A 276 -26.11 -8.06 -33.30
C TYR A 276 -26.60 -7.35 -34.59
N PRO A 277 -27.71 -7.77 -35.22
CA PRO A 277 -28.16 -7.25 -36.52
C PRO A 277 -28.57 -5.76 -36.46
N LYS A 278 -28.86 -5.24 -35.27
CA LYS A 278 -29.20 -3.82 -35.08
C LYS A 278 -27.98 -2.89 -35.07
N HIS A 279 -26.76 -3.43 -35.02
CA HIS A 279 -25.53 -2.64 -35.05
C HIS A 279 -24.96 -2.64 -36.47
N PRO A 280 -24.23 -1.59 -36.87
CA PRO A 280 -23.58 -1.55 -38.17
C PRO A 280 -22.39 -2.54 -38.22
N TRP A 281 -22.31 -3.28 -39.34
CA TRP A 281 -21.22 -4.19 -39.65
C TRP A 281 -20.82 -4.01 -41.12
N PRO A 282 -20.21 -2.83 -41.46
CA PRO A 282 -19.85 -2.51 -42.86
C PRO A 282 -18.81 -3.49 -43.40
N GLU A 283 -18.72 -3.58 -44.71
CA GLU A 283 -17.63 -4.32 -45.38
C GLU A 283 -16.34 -3.55 -45.36
N ASP A 284 -16.46 -2.23 -45.48
CA ASP A 284 -15.38 -1.30 -45.38
C ASP A 284 -15.50 -0.51 -44.04
N PRO A 285 -14.78 -0.92 -42.97
CA PRO A 285 -14.80 -0.26 -41.69
C PRO A 285 -14.05 1.07 -41.66
N LEU A 286 -13.12 1.31 -42.62
CA LEU A 286 -12.32 2.52 -42.67
C LEU A 286 -13.11 3.75 -43.16
N HIS A 287 -14.07 3.54 -44.04
CA HIS A 287 -14.95 4.59 -44.56
C HIS A 287 -16.32 4.64 -43.84
N ALA A 288 -16.51 3.82 -42.85
CA ALA A 288 -17.74 3.77 -42.07
C ALA A 288 -17.76 4.82 -40.94
N GLU A 289 -18.91 5.43 -40.71
CA GLU A 289 -19.09 6.33 -39.58
C GLU A 289 -18.96 5.60 -38.23
N PRO A 290 -18.09 6.07 -37.35
CA PRO A 290 -17.99 5.52 -35.99
C PRO A 290 -19.27 5.84 -35.19
N THR A 291 -19.74 4.89 -34.36
CA THR A 291 -21.00 5.04 -33.66
C THR A 291 -21.03 4.43 -32.27
N ASN A 292 -21.70 5.11 -31.36
CA ASN A 292 -22.02 4.63 -30.02
C ASN A 292 -23.39 3.94 -29.94
N ARG A 293 -24.21 4.00 -31.02
CA ARG A 293 -25.61 3.62 -30.99
C ARG A 293 -25.92 2.49 -31.98
N ALA A 294 -26.97 1.72 -31.68
CA ALA A 294 -27.59 0.83 -32.65
C ALA A 294 -28.28 1.66 -33.77
N LYS A 295 -28.48 1.07 -34.95
CA LYS A 295 -29.27 1.70 -36.03
C LYS A 295 -30.66 2.09 -35.51
N ARG A 296 -31.10 3.32 -35.79
CA ARG A 296 -32.52 3.69 -35.58
C ARG A 296 -33.38 2.78 -36.50
N ARG A 297 -34.50 2.27 -35.99
CA ARG A 297 -35.54 1.71 -36.83
C ARG A 297 -36.05 2.82 -37.74
N SER A 298 -35.82 2.72 -39.04
CA SER A 298 -36.61 3.46 -40.05
C SER A 298 -38.02 2.89 -40.10
#